data_a2dbecc0f570622da8e910fa7afb465b
#
_entry.id   a2dbecc0f570622da8e910fa7afb465b
#
_cell.length_a   1.000
_cell.length_b   1.000
_cell.length_c   1.000
_cell.angle_alpha   90.00
_cell.angle_beta   90.00
_cell.angle_gamma   90.00
#
_symmetry.space_group_name_H-M   'P 1'
#
loop_
_entity.id
_entity.type
_entity.pdbx_description
1 polymer ?
#
loop_
_entity_poly.entity_id
_entity_poly.type
_entity_poly.pdbx_seq_one_letter_code
_entity_poly.pdbx_strand_id
1 'polypeptide(L)'
;MDYVVSRPGEALTGHLTGYKTKPYRTWVLLILLVVYALSNADRSLLTVFAQPIISTFHLTDSQWGLLSGPPFAMFYALMGLPLAAWADRSKRVTILVICILVWSITTTLCGFASGFLILLVCRIGVAIGEAGCSPISNSLLGDYFIAIERPKVLSIWALGLTIGIIAANILGGAIAGLYDAASGHGGNGMGFSHLLSGVLGTHVEGWRLAFMLLGASGLLVASLVYSSVKEPPRGYSDPPTAMQREAHSFASSLKELLGKRSYWWMTLASFQTTLVMYGVISFQAPLLQRLHGLTVGQAALQFGFPIAVAGSFGTFFCGWLVEKLTLRYFSSVAWVPAIGVVVAVPFYLIAFHSTNLGEVRIFWLLAAFFHYFVIGSAYAIGQGVVSSRSRAVAIAVLLFIVSGLGGSAGPYLLGVMSDALTLWHLRASSVAVGLSPHLCKMQLNLTDAQIQACHLASSYGLRDAISLMVCILIPGSLCLVICGRKLKKDYLLRT
;
A
#
# COMPACT_ATOMS: atom_id res chain seq x y z
N MET A 1 -32.01 10.49 -21.09
CA MET A 1 -32.39 9.66 -19.92
C MET A 1 -32.98 8.36 -20.44
N ASP A 2 -32.14 7.52 -21.05
CA ASP A 2 -32.60 6.20 -21.52
C ASP A 2 -32.09 5.15 -20.53
N TYR A 3 -32.91 4.85 -19.52
CA TYR A 3 -32.81 3.62 -18.78
C TYR A 3 -33.11 2.48 -19.76
N VAL A 4 -32.07 1.74 -20.16
CA VAL A 4 -32.28 0.46 -20.83
C VAL A 4 -32.96 -0.46 -19.82
N VAL A 5 -34.26 -0.49 -19.83
CA VAL A 5 -35.09 -1.45 -19.12
C VAL A 5 -34.72 -2.83 -19.69
N SER A 6 -33.90 -3.60 -18.98
CA SER A 6 -33.64 -5.01 -19.30
C SER A 6 -34.99 -5.73 -19.34
N ARG A 7 -35.25 -6.51 -20.40
CA ARG A 7 -36.49 -7.30 -20.52
C ARG A 7 -36.64 -8.18 -19.27
N PRO A 8 -37.84 -8.33 -18.70
CA PRO A 8 -38.08 -9.09 -17.48
C PRO A 8 -37.48 -10.52 -17.47
N GLY A 9 -37.33 -11.16 -18.64
CA GLY A 9 -36.73 -12.48 -18.78
C GLY A 9 -35.20 -12.49 -18.69
N GLU A 10 -34.48 -11.41 -19.04
CA GLU A 10 -33.02 -11.32 -18.94
C GLU A 10 -32.52 -11.20 -17.49
N ALA A 11 -33.30 -10.51 -16.63
CA ALA A 11 -32.97 -10.40 -15.20
C ALA A 11 -33.13 -11.73 -14.46
N LEU A 12 -34.04 -12.61 -14.89
CA LEU A 12 -34.28 -13.92 -14.27
C LEU A 12 -33.19 -14.95 -14.61
N THR A 13 -32.48 -14.80 -15.74
CA THR A 13 -31.38 -15.70 -16.12
C THR A 13 -29.99 -15.16 -15.73
N GLY A 14 -29.87 -13.85 -15.54
CA GLY A 14 -28.60 -13.19 -15.24
C GLY A 14 -27.94 -13.66 -13.94
N HIS A 15 -28.73 -13.93 -12.89
CA HIS A 15 -28.22 -14.45 -11.62
C HIS A 15 -27.67 -15.88 -11.72
N LEU A 16 -28.02 -16.62 -12.78
CA LEU A 16 -27.53 -17.98 -13.02
C LEU A 16 -26.29 -18.02 -13.95
N THR A 17 -26.16 -17.05 -14.86
CA THR A 17 -25.14 -17.08 -15.91
C THR A 17 -24.13 -15.93 -15.86
N GLY A 18 -24.42 -14.84 -15.14
CA GLY A 18 -23.64 -13.61 -15.13
C GLY A 18 -23.79 -12.77 -16.42
N TYR A 19 -23.23 -11.56 -16.43
CA TYR A 19 -23.38 -10.62 -17.55
C TYR A 19 -22.44 -10.95 -18.70
N LYS A 20 -22.99 -11.16 -19.91
CA LYS A 20 -22.25 -11.51 -21.11
C LYS A 20 -21.62 -12.93 -21.07
N THR A 21 -20.76 -13.23 -22.04
CA THR A 21 -20.09 -14.54 -22.17
C THR A 21 -18.95 -14.71 -21.14
N LYS A 22 -18.62 -15.95 -20.78
CA LYS A 22 -17.48 -16.26 -19.87
C LYS A 22 -16.16 -15.63 -20.33
N PRO A 23 -15.73 -15.74 -21.61
CA PRO A 23 -14.48 -15.10 -22.06
C PRO A 23 -14.48 -13.59 -21.87
N TYR A 24 -15.61 -12.94 -22.15
CA TYR A 24 -15.72 -11.49 -21.97
C TYR A 24 -15.64 -11.09 -20.49
N ARG A 25 -16.29 -11.82 -19.59
CA ARG A 25 -16.20 -11.58 -18.13
C ARG A 25 -14.77 -11.74 -17.62
N THR A 26 -14.06 -12.78 -18.10
CA THR A 26 -12.65 -13.00 -17.76
C THR A 26 -11.78 -11.85 -18.28
N TRP A 27 -12.04 -11.35 -19.49
CA TRP A 27 -11.37 -10.16 -20.02
C TRP A 27 -11.58 -8.94 -19.14
N VAL A 28 -12.80 -8.67 -18.71
CA VAL A 28 -13.11 -7.56 -17.79
C VAL A 28 -12.39 -7.73 -16.45
N LEU A 29 -12.36 -8.95 -15.90
CA LEU A 29 -11.60 -9.24 -14.67
C LEU A 29 -10.12 -8.92 -14.84
N LEU A 30 -9.51 -9.35 -15.95
CA LEU A 30 -8.09 -9.10 -16.23
C LEU A 30 -7.80 -7.60 -16.39
N ILE A 31 -8.64 -6.85 -17.10
CA ILE A 31 -8.48 -5.40 -17.23
C ILE A 31 -8.58 -4.71 -15.85
N LEU A 32 -9.59 -5.04 -15.04
CA LEU A 32 -9.74 -4.45 -13.71
C LEU A 32 -8.61 -4.87 -12.75
N LEU A 33 -8.05 -6.06 -12.93
CA LEU A 33 -6.84 -6.49 -12.24
C LEU A 33 -5.63 -5.62 -12.64
N VAL A 34 -5.45 -5.36 -13.94
CA VAL A 34 -4.38 -4.47 -14.43
C VAL A 34 -4.57 -3.04 -13.90
N VAL A 35 -5.79 -2.50 -13.89
CA VAL A 35 -6.11 -1.19 -13.30
C VAL A 35 -5.68 -1.15 -11.83
N TYR A 36 -6.01 -2.19 -11.05
CA TYR A 36 -5.64 -2.27 -9.64
C TYR A 36 -4.14 -2.47 -9.44
N ALA A 37 -3.49 -3.25 -10.30
CA ALA A 37 -2.04 -3.43 -10.27
C ALA A 37 -1.29 -2.12 -10.58
N LEU A 38 -1.73 -1.34 -11.57
CA LEU A 38 -1.13 -0.04 -11.89
C LEU A 38 -1.28 0.97 -10.75
N SER A 39 -2.44 1.06 -10.11
CA SER A 39 -2.64 1.91 -8.93
C SER A 39 -1.68 1.55 -7.80
N ASN A 40 -1.46 0.25 -7.53
CA ASN A 40 -0.52 -0.18 -6.50
C ASN A 40 0.95 -0.03 -6.94
N ALA A 41 1.23 -0.13 -8.23
CA ALA A 41 2.56 0.14 -8.77
C ALA A 41 2.94 1.61 -8.58
N ASP A 42 2.02 2.55 -8.80
CA ASP A 42 2.26 3.99 -8.60
C ASP A 42 2.65 4.31 -7.15
N ARG A 43 1.93 3.76 -6.18
CA ARG A 43 2.25 3.92 -4.75
C ARG A 43 3.62 3.34 -4.41
N SER A 44 3.94 2.17 -4.94
CA SER A 44 5.19 1.48 -4.66
C SER A 44 6.38 2.14 -5.34
N LEU A 45 6.18 2.71 -6.55
CA LEU A 45 7.22 3.41 -7.30
C LEU A 45 7.78 4.60 -6.52
N LEU A 46 6.93 5.34 -5.80
CA LEU A 46 7.35 6.42 -4.92
C LEU A 46 8.39 5.93 -3.89
N THR A 47 8.14 4.77 -3.27
CA THR A 47 9.03 4.22 -2.24
C THR A 47 10.32 3.63 -2.82
N VAL A 48 10.30 3.11 -4.04
CA VAL A 48 11.49 2.64 -4.76
C VAL A 48 12.45 3.81 -5.02
N PHE A 49 11.92 4.95 -5.44
CA PHE A 49 12.72 6.15 -5.73
C PHE A 49 12.82 7.13 -4.55
N ALA A 50 12.57 6.66 -3.33
CA ALA A 50 12.57 7.52 -2.14
C ALA A 50 13.86 8.34 -1.98
N GLN A 51 15.03 7.71 -1.99
CA GLN A 51 16.30 8.40 -1.78
C GLN A 51 16.66 9.38 -2.92
N PRO A 52 16.52 9.03 -4.22
CA PRO A 52 16.65 10.00 -5.29
C PRO A 52 15.78 11.24 -5.12
N ILE A 53 14.48 11.08 -4.79
CA ILE A 53 13.57 12.21 -4.58
C ILE A 53 14.01 13.04 -3.36
N ILE A 54 14.38 12.38 -2.25
CA ILE A 54 14.93 13.05 -1.06
C ILE A 54 16.16 13.89 -1.43
N SER A 55 17.07 13.34 -2.24
CA SER A 55 18.30 14.02 -2.65
C SER A 55 18.02 15.17 -3.62
N THR A 56 17.13 14.99 -4.62
CA THR A 56 16.77 16.03 -5.60
C THR A 56 16.18 17.27 -4.96
N PHE A 57 15.29 17.08 -3.96
CA PHE A 57 14.61 18.20 -3.31
C PHE A 57 15.17 18.54 -1.92
N HIS A 58 16.29 17.94 -1.53
CA HIS A 58 16.93 18.15 -0.21
C HIS A 58 15.96 17.97 0.97
N LEU A 59 15.06 16.98 0.88
CA LEU A 59 14.02 16.76 1.87
C LEU A 59 14.60 16.23 3.19
N THR A 60 14.03 16.71 4.30
CA THR A 60 14.21 16.04 5.59
C THR A 60 13.40 14.72 5.61
N ASP A 61 13.73 13.82 6.53
CA ASP A 61 13.03 12.55 6.63
C ASP A 61 11.56 12.75 7.07
N SER A 62 11.26 13.79 7.86
CA SER A 62 9.87 14.18 8.18
C SER A 62 9.10 14.68 6.96
N GLN A 63 9.72 15.46 6.07
CA GLN A 63 9.09 15.89 4.81
C GLN A 63 8.85 14.71 3.88
N TRP A 64 9.79 13.77 3.77
CA TRP A 64 9.57 12.53 3.04
C TRP A 64 8.43 11.69 3.63
N GLY A 65 8.41 11.53 4.96
CA GLY A 65 7.32 10.83 5.66
C GLY A 65 5.96 11.49 5.45
N LEU A 66 5.92 12.84 5.40
CA LEU A 66 4.71 13.58 5.04
C LEU A 66 4.27 13.31 3.61
N LEU A 67 5.19 13.33 2.64
CA LEU A 67 4.90 13.10 1.23
C LEU A 67 4.36 11.69 0.97
N SER A 68 4.92 10.68 1.63
CA SER A 68 4.59 9.27 1.43
C SER A 68 3.40 8.77 2.27
N GLY A 69 2.95 9.53 3.28
CA GLY A 69 1.95 9.10 4.26
C GLY A 69 0.66 9.93 4.28
N PRO A 70 0.52 10.89 5.22
CA PRO A 70 -0.78 11.46 5.60
C PRO A 70 -1.59 12.10 4.48
N PRO A 71 -1.05 12.97 3.60
CA PRO A 71 -1.87 13.63 2.58
C PRO A 71 -2.48 12.64 1.60
N PHE A 72 -1.69 11.66 1.14
CA PHE A 72 -2.20 10.64 0.23
C PHE A 72 -3.34 9.84 0.88
N ALA A 73 -3.14 9.29 2.07
CA ALA A 73 -4.13 8.44 2.73
C ALA A 73 -5.39 9.22 3.13
N MET A 74 -5.23 10.47 3.57
CA MET A 74 -6.35 11.33 3.93
C MET A 74 -7.24 11.64 2.71
N PHE A 75 -6.66 12.09 1.60
CA PHE A 75 -7.43 12.40 0.40
C PHE A 75 -7.99 11.15 -0.26
N TYR A 76 -7.27 10.02 -0.23
CA TYR A 76 -7.77 8.73 -0.69
C TYR A 76 -9.03 8.31 0.10
N ALA A 77 -9.00 8.39 1.43
CA ALA A 77 -10.14 8.03 2.28
C ALA A 77 -11.32 9.01 2.12
N LEU A 78 -11.02 10.32 2.07
CA LEU A 78 -12.03 11.38 1.95
C LEU A 78 -12.79 11.29 0.61
N MET A 79 -12.08 11.03 -0.49
CA MET A 79 -12.65 10.99 -1.82
C MET A 79 -13.27 9.64 -2.21
N GLY A 80 -12.92 8.58 -1.50
CA GLY A 80 -13.45 7.24 -1.76
C GLY A 80 -14.98 7.17 -1.64
N LEU A 81 -15.57 7.79 -0.61
CA LEU A 81 -17.02 7.81 -0.41
C LEU A 81 -17.76 8.67 -1.45
N PRO A 82 -17.39 9.94 -1.74
CA PRO A 82 -18.02 10.73 -2.79
C PRO A 82 -17.94 10.08 -4.17
N LEU A 83 -16.79 9.50 -4.54
CA LEU A 83 -16.60 8.84 -5.82
C LEU A 83 -17.44 7.57 -5.95
N ALA A 84 -17.53 6.76 -4.88
CA ALA A 84 -18.43 5.62 -4.84
C ALA A 84 -19.89 6.05 -4.98
N ALA A 85 -20.32 7.08 -4.23
CA ALA A 85 -21.68 7.62 -4.32
C ALA A 85 -22.01 8.22 -5.71
N TRP A 86 -21.03 8.86 -6.36
CA TRP A 86 -21.18 9.33 -7.72
C TRP A 86 -21.29 8.17 -8.70
N ALA A 87 -20.43 7.16 -8.57
CA ALA A 87 -20.51 5.94 -9.37
C ALA A 87 -21.85 5.21 -9.20
N ASP A 88 -22.44 5.25 -8.00
CA ASP A 88 -23.76 4.65 -7.74
C ASP A 88 -24.92 5.36 -8.46
N ARG A 89 -24.76 6.61 -8.84
CA ARG A 89 -25.79 7.42 -9.55
C ARG A 89 -25.52 7.58 -11.04
N SER A 90 -24.37 7.09 -11.53
CA SER A 90 -23.89 7.31 -12.90
C SER A 90 -23.39 6.00 -13.52
N LYS A 91 -22.86 6.05 -14.75
CA LYS A 91 -22.20 4.92 -15.38
C LYS A 91 -20.85 4.67 -14.69
N ARG A 92 -20.71 3.54 -13.99
CA ARG A 92 -19.52 3.17 -13.20
C ARG A 92 -18.25 3.11 -14.06
N VAL A 93 -18.38 2.59 -15.28
CA VAL A 93 -17.26 2.52 -16.24
C VAL A 93 -16.74 3.91 -16.57
N THR A 94 -17.64 4.88 -16.82
CA THR A 94 -17.23 6.26 -17.12
C THR A 94 -16.51 6.91 -15.93
N ILE A 95 -17.04 6.74 -14.71
CA ILE A 95 -16.39 7.28 -13.49
C ILE A 95 -15.03 6.62 -13.27
N LEU A 96 -14.92 5.29 -13.47
CA LEU A 96 -13.64 4.59 -13.38
C LEU A 96 -12.62 5.16 -14.38
N VAL A 97 -13.01 5.41 -15.62
CA VAL A 97 -12.16 6.02 -16.66
C VAL A 97 -11.70 7.42 -16.22
N ILE A 98 -12.61 8.26 -15.71
CA ILE A 98 -12.25 9.59 -15.19
C ILE A 98 -11.24 9.44 -14.03
N CYS A 99 -11.46 8.53 -13.11
CA CYS A 99 -10.53 8.24 -12.03
C CYS A 99 -9.15 7.85 -12.58
N ILE A 100 -9.08 6.93 -13.55
CA ILE A 100 -7.83 6.50 -14.18
C ILE A 100 -7.13 7.70 -14.86
N LEU A 101 -7.85 8.52 -15.60
CA LEU A 101 -7.28 9.70 -16.25
C LEU A 101 -6.72 10.70 -15.25
N VAL A 102 -7.45 10.99 -14.17
CA VAL A 102 -7.00 11.93 -13.12
C VAL A 102 -5.70 11.45 -12.49
N TRP A 103 -5.63 10.20 -12.00
CA TRP A 103 -4.38 9.74 -11.39
C TRP A 103 -3.24 9.62 -12.40
N SER A 104 -3.52 9.17 -13.64
CA SER A 104 -2.47 9.01 -14.66
C SER A 104 -1.85 10.33 -15.07
N ILE A 105 -2.67 11.37 -15.25
CA ILE A 105 -2.20 12.74 -15.53
C ILE A 105 -1.36 13.26 -14.35
N THR A 106 -1.88 13.14 -13.12
CA THR A 106 -1.18 13.63 -11.93
C THR A 106 0.09 12.84 -11.64
N THR A 107 0.13 11.52 -11.89
CA THR A 107 1.35 10.71 -11.84
C THR A 107 2.38 11.19 -12.88
N THR A 108 1.94 11.46 -14.10
CA THR A 108 2.82 12.03 -15.13
C THR A 108 3.39 13.39 -14.67
N LEU A 109 2.55 14.24 -14.10
CA LEU A 109 2.94 15.55 -13.56
C LEU A 109 3.93 15.45 -12.38
N CYS A 110 3.88 14.36 -11.58
CA CYS A 110 4.91 14.11 -10.56
C CYS A 110 6.32 14.10 -11.19
N GLY A 111 6.49 13.55 -12.39
CA GLY A 111 7.77 13.54 -13.11
C GLY A 111 8.27 14.93 -13.51
N PHE A 112 7.38 15.90 -13.64
CA PHE A 112 7.72 17.30 -13.94
C PHE A 112 7.82 18.20 -12.70
N ALA A 113 7.65 17.65 -11.49
CA ALA A 113 7.69 18.45 -10.28
C ALA A 113 9.04 19.16 -10.12
N SER A 114 9.02 20.47 -9.88
CA SER A 114 10.20 21.31 -9.67
C SER A 114 10.52 21.52 -8.17
N GLY A 115 9.68 21.02 -7.25
CA GLY A 115 9.87 21.16 -5.81
C GLY A 115 8.91 20.32 -5.00
N PHE A 116 9.17 20.24 -3.69
CA PHE A 116 8.39 19.46 -2.73
C PHE A 116 6.88 19.76 -2.79
N LEU A 117 6.49 21.04 -2.79
CA LEU A 117 5.07 21.40 -2.74
C LEU A 117 4.32 20.96 -4.01
N ILE A 118 4.94 21.10 -5.19
CA ILE A 118 4.33 20.66 -6.45
C ILE A 118 4.17 19.15 -6.45
N LEU A 119 5.20 18.42 -6.02
CA LEU A 119 5.13 16.97 -5.89
C LEU A 119 4.03 16.53 -4.91
N LEU A 120 3.90 17.22 -3.78
CA LEU A 120 2.86 16.96 -2.79
C LEU A 120 1.45 17.16 -3.36
N VAL A 121 1.21 18.26 -4.08
CA VAL A 121 -0.07 18.54 -4.75
C VAL A 121 -0.39 17.48 -5.81
N CYS A 122 0.59 17.10 -6.62
CA CYS A 122 0.42 16.02 -7.59
C CYS A 122 0.07 14.70 -6.89
N ARG A 123 0.71 14.34 -5.77
CA ARG A 123 0.40 13.14 -4.99
C ARG A 123 -1.00 13.16 -4.40
N ILE A 124 -1.50 14.32 -3.98
CA ILE A 124 -2.91 14.48 -3.58
C ILE A 124 -3.84 14.20 -4.78
N GLY A 125 -3.52 14.71 -5.96
CA GLY A 125 -4.27 14.44 -7.19
C GLY A 125 -4.30 12.95 -7.54
N VAL A 126 -3.16 12.25 -7.40
CA VAL A 126 -3.09 10.79 -7.56
C VAL A 126 -4.03 10.09 -6.56
N ALA A 127 -3.98 10.47 -5.29
CA ALA A 127 -4.84 9.88 -4.25
C ALA A 127 -6.34 10.05 -4.55
N ILE A 128 -6.74 11.23 -5.03
CA ILE A 128 -8.14 11.52 -5.44
C ILE A 128 -8.55 10.60 -6.59
N GLY A 129 -7.72 10.48 -7.63
CA GLY A 129 -8.02 9.62 -8.78
C GLY A 129 -8.10 8.14 -8.39
N GLU A 130 -7.17 7.65 -7.60
CA GLU A 130 -7.13 6.24 -7.19
C GLU A 130 -8.26 5.83 -6.23
N ALA A 131 -8.83 6.76 -5.47
CA ALA A 131 -9.83 6.48 -4.43
C ALA A 131 -11.09 5.78 -4.97
N GLY A 132 -11.46 6.04 -6.24
CA GLY A 132 -12.60 5.39 -6.89
C GLY A 132 -12.30 3.98 -7.43
N CYS A 133 -11.04 3.61 -7.61
CA CYS A 133 -10.67 2.39 -8.30
C CYS A 133 -11.24 1.12 -7.63
N SER A 134 -10.98 0.92 -6.35
CA SER A 134 -11.41 -0.29 -5.63
C SER A 134 -12.93 -0.42 -5.49
N PRO A 135 -13.68 0.58 -5.01
CA PRO A 135 -15.12 0.44 -4.85
C PRO A 135 -15.83 0.24 -6.18
N ILE A 136 -15.41 0.95 -7.24
CA ILE A 136 -16.05 0.83 -8.55
C ILE A 136 -15.74 -0.52 -9.20
N SER A 137 -14.48 -0.99 -9.15
CA SER A 137 -14.10 -2.29 -9.68
C SER A 137 -14.85 -3.43 -8.99
N ASN A 138 -14.95 -3.40 -7.66
CA ASN A 138 -15.70 -4.40 -6.89
C ASN A 138 -17.19 -4.40 -7.23
N SER A 139 -17.81 -3.22 -7.40
CA SER A 139 -19.20 -3.09 -7.82
C SER A 139 -19.42 -3.65 -9.24
N LEU A 140 -18.53 -3.37 -10.19
CA LEU A 140 -18.62 -3.91 -11.55
C LEU A 140 -18.48 -5.44 -11.53
N LEU A 141 -17.48 -5.99 -10.85
CA LEU A 141 -17.26 -7.44 -10.74
C LEU A 141 -18.46 -8.14 -10.10
N GLY A 142 -19.11 -7.50 -9.12
CA GLY A 142 -20.34 -8.00 -8.50
C GLY A 142 -21.47 -8.23 -9.50
N ASP A 143 -21.61 -7.34 -10.51
CA ASP A 143 -22.67 -7.45 -11.53
C ASP A 143 -22.25 -8.33 -12.72
N TYR A 144 -20.96 -8.46 -12.99
CA TYR A 144 -20.47 -9.34 -14.05
C TYR A 144 -20.53 -10.82 -13.68
N PHE A 145 -20.30 -11.17 -12.39
CA PHE A 145 -20.16 -12.54 -11.93
C PHE A 145 -21.27 -12.95 -10.97
N ILE A 146 -21.76 -14.18 -11.10
CA ILE A 146 -22.78 -14.74 -10.20
C ILE A 146 -22.23 -14.86 -8.76
N ALA A 147 -23.12 -14.84 -7.78
CA ALA A 147 -22.76 -14.79 -6.35
C ALA A 147 -21.76 -15.90 -5.93
N ILE A 148 -21.89 -17.11 -6.47
CA ILE A 148 -21.01 -18.23 -6.17
C ILE A 148 -19.59 -18.06 -6.72
N GLU A 149 -19.40 -17.32 -7.83
CA GLU A 149 -18.10 -17.07 -8.47
C GLU A 149 -17.37 -15.88 -7.80
N ARG A 150 -18.09 -14.94 -7.16
CA ARG A 150 -17.55 -13.68 -6.62
C ARG A 150 -16.35 -13.84 -5.68
N PRO A 151 -16.34 -14.79 -4.71
CA PRO A 151 -15.18 -14.96 -3.83
C PRO A 151 -13.88 -15.24 -4.59
N LYS A 152 -13.95 -16.15 -5.59
CA LYS A 152 -12.82 -16.48 -6.46
C LYS A 152 -12.38 -15.30 -7.31
N VAL A 153 -13.34 -14.59 -7.92
CA VAL A 153 -13.09 -13.45 -8.80
C VAL A 153 -12.44 -12.30 -8.03
N LEU A 154 -12.95 -11.97 -6.85
CA LEU A 154 -12.39 -10.92 -6.00
C LEU A 154 -10.99 -11.29 -5.48
N SER A 155 -10.74 -12.57 -5.20
CA SER A 155 -9.39 -13.04 -4.83
C SER A 155 -8.40 -12.89 -5.99
N ILE A 156 -8.81 -13.20 -7.23
CA ILE A 156 -7.98 -12.99 -8.42
C ILE A 156 -7.72 -11.48 -8.61
N TRP A 157 -8.76 -10.65 -8.53
CA TRP A 157 -8.62 -9.19 -8.63
C TRP A 157 -7.66 -8.63 -7.56
N ALA A 158 -7.73 -9.14 -6.33
CA ALA A 158 -6.87 -8.71 -5.23
C ALA A 158 -5.39 -9.02 -5.45
N LEU A 159 -5.03 -10.00 -6.31
CA LEU A 159 -3.64 -10.24 -6.72
C LEU A 159 -3.02 -9.02 -7.40
N GLY A 160 -3.82 -8.10 -7.94
CA GLY A 160 -3.35 -6.84 -8.49
C GLY A 160 -2.51 -6.03 -7.50
N LEU A 161 -2.79 -6.09 -6.19
CA LEU A 161 -1.95 -5.48 -5.15
C LEU A 161 -0.50 -6.00 -5.23
N THR A 162 -0.33 -7.31 -5.13
CA THR A 162 1.00 -7.95 -5.13
C THR A 162 1.71 -7.79 -6.47
N ILE A 163 0.98 -7.96 -7.58
CA ILE A 163 1.51 -7.77 -8.94
C ILE A 163 2.01 -6.34 -9.12
N GLY A 164 1.26 -5.33 -8.65
CA GLY A 164 1.65 -3.92 -8.72
C GLY A 164 2.93 -3.61 -7.94
N ILE A 165 3.03 -4.11 -6.70
CA ILE A 165 4.23 -3.95 -5.88
C ILE A 165 5.46 -4.59 -6.55
N ILE A 166 5.31 -5.81 -7.05
CA ILE A 166 6.37 -6.53 -7.76
C ILE A 166 6.79 -5.78 -9.02
N ALA A 167 5.81 -5.36 -9.83
CA ALA A 167 6.08 -4.62 -11.06
C ALA A 167 6.82 -3.30 -10.78
N ALA A 168 6.44 -2.55 -9.74
CA ALA A 168 7.12 -1.31 -9.35
C ALA A 168 8.58 -1.56 -8.96
N ASN A 169 8.87 -2.62 -8.20
CA ASN A 169 10.24 -2.95 -7.81
C ASN A 169 11.09 -3.40 -9.03
N ILE A 170 10.54 -4.21 -9.92
CA ILE A 170 11.26 -4.69 -11.11
C ILE A 170 11.47 -3.55 -12.10
N LEU A 171 10.39 -2.85 -12.48
CA LEU A 171 10.46 -1.78 -13.49
C LEU A 171 11.22 -0.56 -12.95
N GLY A 172 10.94 -0.15 -11.71
CA GLY A 172 11.63 0.95 -11.06
C GLY A 172 13.12 0.66 -10.88
N GLY A 173 13.46 -0.55 -10.46
CA GLY A 173 14.86 -1.00 -10.35
C GLY A 173 15.56 -1.06 -11.70
N ALA A 174 14.90 -1.53 -12.76
CA ALA A 174 15.45 -1.57 -14.12
C ALA A 174 15.67 -0.15 -14.69
N ILE A 175 14.70 0.75 -14.53
CA ILE A 175 14.81 2.16 -14.98
C ILE A 175 15.95 2.85 -14.23
N ALA A 176 16.06 2.63 -12.92
CA ALA A 176 17.17 3.20 -12.14
C ALA A 176 18.54 2.66 -12.61
N GLY A 177 18.65 1.36 -12.84
CA GLY A 177 19.88 0.73 -13.34
C GLY A 177 20.28 1.21 -14.72
N LEU A 178 19.33 1.43 -15.63
CA LEU A 178 19.58 2.01 -16.94
C LEU A 178 20.07 3.47 -16.84
N TYR A 179 19.53 4.22 -15.88
CA TYR A 179 19.94 5.60 -15.63
C TYR A 179 21.36 5.67 -15.03
N ASP A 180 21.67 4.84 -14.03
CA ASP A 180 22.98 4.75 -13.39
C ASP A 180 24.06 4.35 -14.42
N ALA A 181 23.75 3.43 -15.31
CA ALA A 181 24.61 3.02 -16.41
C ALA A 181 24.89 4.14 -17.43
N ALA A 182 23.88 4.97 -17.71
CA ALA A 182 23.99 6.08 -18.67
C ALA A 182 24.73 7.29 -18.10
N SER A 183 24.71 7.49 -16.77
CA SER A 183 25.39 8.60 -16.08
C SER A 183 26.87 8.31 -15.74
N GLY A 184 27.42 7.19 -16.20
CA GLY A 184 28.83 6.83 -16.02
C GLY A 184 29.19 6.22 -14.67
N HIS A 185 28.22 5.92 -13.84
CA HIS A 185 28.42 5.31 -12.50
C HIS A 185 28.38 3.78 -12.52
N GLY A 186 28.60 3.14 -13.65
CA GLY A 186 28.81 1.68 -13.72
C GLY A 186 27.98 0.93 -14.77
N GLY A 187 28.28 1.07 -16.04
CA GLY A 187 27.81 0.13 -17.05
C GLY A 187 27.57 0.70 -18.44
N ASN A 188 27.74 -0.12 -19.47
CA ASN A 188 27.62 0.18 -20.90
C ASN A 188 26.17 0.46 -21.37
N GLY A 189 25.43 1.35 -20.70
CA GLY A 189 24.04 1.66 -21.02
C GLY A 189 23.88 2.92 -21.86
N MET A 190 24.41 2.96 -23.08
CA MET A 190 24.01 3.93 -24.08
C MET A 190 22.63 3.57 -24.64
N GLY A 191 21.64 4.40 -24.49
CA GLY A 191 20.44 4.23 -25.29
C GLY A 191 19.27 5.15 -24.93
N PHE A 192 18.50 4.82 -23.94
CA PHE A 192 17.18 5.41 -23.76
C PHE A 192 17.21 6.79 -23.05
N SER A 193 18.09 6.98 -22.08
CA SER A 193 18.25 8.28 -21.39
C SER A 193 18.85 9.35 -22.31
N HIS A 194 19.78 8.98 -23.21
CA HIS A 194 20.32 9.85 -24.24
C HIS A 194 19.28 10.25 -25.31
N LEU A 195 18.40 9.31 -25.68
CA LEU A 195 17.27 9.61 -26.59
C LEU A 195 16.29 10.60 -25.94
N LEU A 196 15.98 10.43 -24.66
CA LEU A 196 15.07 11.33 -23.94
C LEU A 196 15.72 12.68 -23.62
N SER A 197 17.00 12.72 -23.24
CA SER A 197 17.73 13.98 -23.04
C SER A 197 17.88 14.77 -24.36
N GLY A 198 17.99 14.06 -25.49
CA GLY A 198 17.97 14.68 -26.83
C GLY A 198 16.60 15.27 -27.19
N VAL A 199 15.50 14.65 -26.75
CA VAL A 199 14.13 15.13 -27.02
C VAL A 199 13.68 16.22 -26.02
N LEU A 200 14.07 16.11 -24.75
CA LEU A 200 13.66 17.05 -23.68
C LEU A 200 14.68 18.14 -23.39
N GLY A 201 15.86 18.09 -24.00
CA GLY A 201 16.91 19.12 -23.86
C GLY A 201 17.55 19.22 -22.46
N THR A 202 17.27 18.29 -21.56
CA THR A 202 17.74 18.28 -20.16
C THR A 202 18.07 16.87 -19.70
N HIS A 203 19.03 16.72 -18.79
CA HIS A 203 19.25 15.44 -18.09
C HIS A 203 18.04 15.12 -17.20
N VAL A 204 17.18 14.18 -17.65
CA VAL A 204 16.01 13.74 -16.90
C VAL A 204 16.41 12.65 -15.90
N GLU A 205 16.26 12.91 -14.61
CA GLU A 205 16.53 11.93 -13.55
C GLU A 205 15.65 10.67 -13.70
N GLY A 206 16.20 9.50 -13.41
CA GLY A 206 15.51 8.21 -13.61
C GLY A 206 14.17 8.09 -12.92
N TRP A 207 14.00 8.68 -11.73
CA TRP A 207 12.72 8.69 -11.04
C TRP A 207 11.63 9.49 -11.77
N ARG A 208 12.00 10.62 -12.41
CA ARG A 208 11.06 11.42 -13.21
C ARG A 208 10.53 10.65 -14.39
N LEU A 209 11.46 9.99 -15.10
CA LEU A 209 11.11 9.11 -16.23
C LEU A 209 10.18 8.00 -15.81
N ALA A 210 10.42 7.35 -14.65
CA ALA A 210 9.58 6.27 -14.14
C ALA A 210 8.14 6.74 -13.89
N PHE A 211 7.95 7.92 -13.30
CA PHE A 211 6.62 8.49 -13.10
C PHE A 211 5.92 8.86 -14.42
N MET A 212 6.66 9.44 -15.38
CA MET A 212 6.10 9.76 -16.71
C MET A 212 5.65 8.51 -17.45
N LEU A 213 6.46 7.45 -17.46
CA LEU A 213 6.13 6.20 -18.14
C LEU A 213 4.94 5.50 -17.49
N LEU A 214 4.90 5.46 -16.15
CA LEU A 214 3.79 4.85 -15.43
C LEU A 214 2.48 5.62 -15.65
N GLY A 215 2.50 6.95 -15.57
CA GLY A 215 1.33 7.77 -15.86
C GLY A 215 0.86 7.62 -17.30
N ALA A 216 1.78 7.62 -18.27
CA ALA A 216 1.44 7.38 -19.69
C ALA A 216 0.81 6.00 -19.92
N SER A 217 1.31 4.95 -19.26
CA SER A 217 0.69 3.61 -19.33
C SER A 217 -0.74 3.59 -18.79
N GLY A 218 -1.03 4.37 -17.76
CA GLY A 218 -2.39 4.52 -17.24
C GLY A 218 -3.36 5.18 -18.23
N LEU A 219 -2.89 6.12 -19.07
CA LEU A 219 -3.72 6.70 -20.14
C LEU A 219 -4.11 5.65 -21.20
N LEU A 220 -3.18 4.74 -21.53
CA LEU A 220 -3.48 3.60 -22.43
C LEU A 220 -4.52 2.67 -21.81
N VAL A 221 -4.39 2.37 -20.51
CA VAL A 221 -5.37 1.53 -19.80
C VAL A 221 -6.72 2.22 -19.68
N ALA A 222 -6.77 3.54 -19.48
CA ALA A 222 -8.04 4.30 -19.51
C ALA A 222 -8.75 4.14 -20.84
N SER A 223 -8.03 4.28 -21.96
CA SER A 223 -8.56 4.08 -23.31
C SER A 223 -9.07 2.66 -23.52
N LEU A 224 -8.33 1.65 -23.02
CA LEU A 224 -8.70 0.24 -23.11
C LEU A 224 -9.96 -0.04 -22.27
N VAL A 225 -10.07 0.47 -21.06
CA VAL A 225 -11.27 0.33 -20.23
C VAL A 225 -12.47 0.99 -20.92
N TYR A 226 -12.32 2.21 -21.43
CA TYR A 226 -13.40 2.93 -22.10
C TYR A 226 -13.95 2.20 -23.33
N SER A 227 -13.05 1.64 -24.14
CA SER A 227 -13.42 0.97 -25.40
C SER A 227 -13.94 -0.45 -25.21
N SER A 228 -13.44 -1.19 -24.22
CA SER A 228 -13.70 -2.63 -24.11
C SER A 228 -14.63 -3.04 -22.97
N VAL A 229 -14.75 -2.25 -21.89
CA VAL A 229 -15.62 -2.58 -20.75
C VAL A 229 -17.00 -1.95 -20.93
N LYS A 230 -18.04 -2.76 -20.96
CA LYS A 230 -19.44 -2.30 -21.06
C LYS A 230 -20.07 -2.19 -19.68
N GLU A 231 -20.88 -1.17 -19.46
CA GLU A 231 -21.63 -1.02 -18.21
C GLU A 231 -22.66 -2.17 -18.05
N PRO A 232 -22.56 -3.02 -17.00
CA PRO A 232 -23.60 -4.01 -16.73
C PRO A 232 -24.81 -3.36 -16.05
N PRO A 233 -26.03 -3.87 -16.28
CA PRO A 233 -27.19 -3.47 -15.48
C PRO A 233 -26.93 -3.74 -13.99
N ARG A 234 -27.38 -2.83 -13.12
CA ARG A 234 -27.18 -2.97 -11.67
C ARG A 234 -27.95 -4.17 -11.12
N GLY A 235 -27.30 -4.93 -10.25
CA GLY A 235 -27.87 -6.12 -9.64
C GLY A 235 -28.13 -7.25 -10.66
N TYR A 236 -27.56 -7.19 -11.87
CA TYR A 236 -27.81 -8.18 -12.93
C TYR A 236 -27.56 -9.62 -12.49
N SER A 237 -26.52 -9.83 -11.71
CA SER A 237 -26.13 -11.17 -11.23
C SER A 237 -26.57 -11.44 -9.77
N ASP A 238 -27.41 -10.57 -9.20
CA ASP A 238 -27.95 -10.77 -7.86
C ASP A 238 -29.26 -11.60 -7.89
N PRO A 239 -29.46 -12.51 -6.92
CA PRO A 239 -30.72 -13.24 -6.80
C PRO A 239 -31.86 -12.27 -6.49
N PRO A 240 -33.10 -12.52 -7.01
CA PRO A 240 -34.26 -11.65 -6.81
C PRO A 240 -34.57 -11.32 -5.34
N THR A 241 -34.27 -12.24 -4.42
CA THR A 241 -34.43 -12.10 -2.98
C THR A 241 -33.44 -11.12 -2.33
N ALA A 242 -32.36 -10.73 -3.02
CA ALA A 242 -31.38 -9.76 -2.50
C ALA A 242 -31.91 -8.32 -2.55
N MET A 243 -32.85 -8.00 -3.43
CA MET A 243 -33.45 -6.65 -3.57
C MET A 243 -34.40 -6.28 -2.40
N GLN A 244 -34.87 -7.24 -1.61
CA GLN A 244 -35.83 -7.01 -0.50
C GLN A 244 -35.18 -6.83 0.87
N ARG A 245 -33.84 -6.79 0.97
CA ARG A 245 -33.17 -6.62 2.26
C ARG A 245 -33.22 -5.16 2.70
N GLU A 246 -33.98 -4.88 3.75
CA GLU A 246 -33.97 -3.59 4.44
C GLU A 246 -32.54 -3.16 4.77
N ALA A 247 -32.19 -1.94 4.40
CA ALA A 247 -30.90 -1.33 4.69
C ALA A 247 -30.76 -1.17 6.22
N HIS A 248 -29.85 -1.94 6.83
CA HIS A 248 -29.52 -1.75 8.24
C HIS A 248 -28.84 -0.38 8.41
N SER A 249 -29.29 0.39 9.41
CA SER A 249 -28.68 1.72 9.65
C SER A 249 -27.22 1.59 10.00
N PHE A 250 -26.37 2.44 9.45
CA PHE A 250 -24.94 2.57 9.82
C PHE A 250 -24.76 2.72 11.33
N ALA A 251 -25.64 3.52 11.97
CA ALA A 251 -25.59 3.75 13.40
C ALA A 251 -25.84 2.49 14.23
N SER A 252 -26.77 1.60 13.80
CA SER A 252 -27.02 0.33 14.48
C SER A 252 -25.85 -0.64 14.38
N SER A 253 -25.21 -0.71 13.22
CA SER A 253 -24.00 -1.51 13.00
C SER A 253 -22.83 -0.99 13.83
N LEU A 254 -22.66 0.33 13.91
CA LEU A 254 -21.63 0.94 14.75
C LEU A 254 -21.86 0.67 16.24
N LYS A 255 -23.12 0.73 16.70
CA LYS A 255 -23.49 0.39 18.08
C LYS A 255 -23.18 -1.08 18.41
N GLU A 256 -23.44 -2.01 17.48
CA GLU A 256 -23.04 -3.42 17.62
C GLU A 256 -21.52 -3.55 17.78
N LEU A 257 -20.74 -2.87 16.95
CA LEU A 257 -19.27 -2.87 16.98
C LEU A 257 -18.71 -2.34 18.31
N LEU A 258 -19.26 -1.26 18.83
CA LEU A 258 -18.82 -0.67 20.11
C LEU A 258 -18.92 -1.64 21.27
N GLY A 259 -19.86 -2.59 21.23
CA GLY A 259 -20.02 -3.65 22.21
C GLY A 259 -19.00 -4.80 22.13
N LYS A 260 -18.23 -4.91 21.02
CA LYS A 260 -17.34 -6.04 20.75
C LYS A 260 -15.89 -5.71 21.15
N ARG A 261 -15.48 -6.09 22.36
CA ARG A 261 -14.13 -5.79 22.88
C ARG A 261 -13.02 -6.46 22.10
N SER A 262 -13.20 -7.67 21.61
CA SER A 262 -12.21 -8.38 20.78
C SER A 262 -11.95 -7.66 19.45
N TYR A 263 -12.99 -7.05 18.85
CA TYR A 263 -12.86 -6.25 17.63
C TYR A 263 -11.91 -5.06 17.84
N TRP A 264 -12.05 -4.30 18.92
CA TRP A 264 -11.24 -3.12 19.18
C TRP A 264 -9.79 -3.47 19.53
N TRP A 265 -9.56 -4.55 20.28
CA TRP A 265 -8.20 -5.03 20.54
C TRP A 265 -7.51 -5.51 19.25
N MET A 266 -8.24 -6.20 18.36
CA MET A 266 -7.73 -6.57 17.04
C MET A 266 -7.45 -5.34 16.19
N THR A 267 -8.36 -4.37 16.15
CA THR A 267 -8.20 -3.12 15.39
C THR A 267 -6.98 -2.33 15.87
N LEU A 268 -6.78 -2.22 17.18
CA LEU A 268 -5.62 -1.55 17.77
C LEU A 268 -4.31 -2.27 17.42
N ALA A 269 -4.28 -3.59 17.51
CA ALA A 269 -3.12 -4.38 17.10
C ALA A 269 -2.80 -4.21 15.61
N SER A 270 -3.84 -4.29 14.76
CA SER A 270 -3.69 -4.10 13.32
C SER A 270 -3.26 -2.68 12.96
N PHE A 271 -3.74 -1.66 13.68
CA PHE A 271 -3.28 -0.28 13.55
C PHE A 271 -1.78 -0.17 13.83
N GLN A 272 -1.31 -0.70 14.97
CA GLN A 272 0.10 -0.65 15.36
C GLN A 272 1.00 -1.41 14.37
N THR A 273 0.59 -2.60 13.94
CA THR A 273 1.37 -3.39 12.96
C THR A 273 1.40 -2.71 11.60
N THR A 274 0.30 -2.14 11.14
CA THR A 274 0.24 -1.42 9.85
C THR A 274 1.05 -0.12 9.90
N LEU A 275 1.01 0.61 11.01
CA LEU A 275 1.82 1.80 11.24
C LEU A 275 3.32 1.49 11.07
N VAL A 276 3.80 0.42 11.71
CA VAL A 276 5.18 -0.05 11.57
C VAL A 276 5.47 -0.49 10.13
N MET A 277 4.59 -1.27 9.53
CA MET A 277 4.77 -1.80 8.18
C MET A 277 4.95 -0.70 7.14
N TYR A 278 4.06 0.29 7.11
CA TYR A 278 4.14 1.39 6.14
C TYR A 278 5.31 2.33 6.43
N GLY A 279 5.66 2.56 7.71
CA GLY A 279 6.87 3.29 8.08
C GLY A 279 8.12 2.61 7.52
N VAL A 280 8.31 1.32 7.80
CA VAL A 280 9.46 0.53 7.31
C VAL A 280 9.50 0.51 5.78
N ILE A 281 8.39 0.26 5.10
CA ILE A 281 8.33 0.23 3.62
C ILE A 281 8.76 1.58 3.03
N SER A 282 8.30 2.71 3.59
CA SER A 282 8.63 4.04 3.07
C SER A 282 10.10 4.40 3.19
N PHE A 283 10.80 3.86 4.18
CA PHE A 283 12.21 4.14 4.44
C PHE A 283 13.16 2.98 4.14
N GLN A 284 12.64 1.87 3.60
CA GLN A 284 13.44 0.70 3.25
C GLN A 284 14.56 1.03 2.25
N ALA A 285 14.22 1.68 1.14
CA ALA A 285 15.21 2.08 0.14
C ALA A 285 16.21 3.12 0.68
N PRO A 286 15.79 4.23 1.34
CA PRO A 286 16.70 5.15 2.01
C PRO A 286 17.66 4.48 3.00
N LEU A 287 17.18 3.56 3.85
CA LEU A 287 18.01 2.86 4.81
C LEU A 287 19.11 2.05 4.12
N LEU A 288 18.75 1.23 3.13
CA LEU A 288 19.69 0.39 2.39
C LEU A 288 20.73 1.21 1.62
N GLN A 289 20.32 2.32 1.03
CA GLN A 289 21.21 3.19 0.28
C GLN A 289 22.17 3.96 1.20
N ARG A 290 21.67 4.49 2.35
CA ARG A 290 22.50 5.27 3.28
C ARG A 290 23.47 4.40 4.08
N LEU A 291 23.06 3.21 4.56
CA LEU A 291 23.89 2.33 5.40
C LEU A 291 24.82 1.43 4.59
N HIS A 292 24.33 0.91 3.47
CA HIS A 292 25.02 -0.12 2.70
C HIS A 292 25.48 0.34 1.32
N GLY A 293 25.23 1.60 0.94
CA GLY A 293 25.64 2.15 -0.35
C GLY A 293 25.01 1.48 -1.57
N LEU A 294 23.85 0.81 -1.40
CA LEU A 294 23.19 0.12 -2.49
C LEU A 294 22.63 1.13 -3.50
N THR A 295 22.67 0.76 -4.78
CA THR A 295 21.94 1.52 -5.80
C THR A 295 20.43 1.32 -5.66
N VAL A 296 19.63 2.20 -6.27
CA VAL A 296 18.15 2.06 -6.27
C VAL A 296 17.72 0.71 -6.84
N GLY A 297 18.35 0.28 -7.94
CA GLY A 297 18.08 -1.01 -8.57
C GLY A 297 18.40 -2.19 -7.66
N GLN A 298 19.54 -2.16 -6.97
CA GLN A 298 19.92 -3.19 -6.01
C GLN A 298 18.97 -3.24 -4.81
N ALA A 299 18.60 -2.09 -4.23
CA ALA A 299 17.64 -2.05 -3.13
C ALA A 299 16.27 -2.60 -3.52
N ALA A 300 15.77 -2.26 -4.71
CA ALA A 300 14.49 -2.75 -5.21
C ALA A 300 14.52 -4.26 -5.52
N LEU A 301 15.51 -4.73 -6.30
CA LEU A 301 15.54 -6.12 -6.78
C LEU A 301 16.02 -7.12 -5.73
N GLN A 302 17.01 -6.73 -4.92
CA GLN A 302 17.59 -7.65 -3.93
C GLN A 302 16.84 -7.66 -2.59
N PHE A 303 16.05 -6.61 -2.30
CA PHE A 303 15.30 -6.48 -1.04
C PHE A 303 13.80 -6.23 -1.29
N GLY A 304 13.41 -5.18 -2.01
CA GLY A 304 12.00 -4.81 -2.17
C GLY A 304 11.15 -5.93 -2.72
N PHE A 305 11.55 -6.52 -3.85
CA PHE A 305 10.86 -7.67 -4.45
C PHE A 305 10.83 -8.91 -3.54
N PRO A 306 11.95 -9.43 -3.01
CA PRO A 306 11.94 -10.62 -2.14
C PRO A 306 11.15 -10.41 -0.85
N ILE A 307 11.22 -9.22 -0.23
CA ILE A 307 10.47 -8.89 0.98
C ILE A 307 8.95 -8.91 0.73
N ALA A 308 8.49 -8.37 -0.40
CA ALA A 308 7.08 -8.43 -0.78
C ALA A 308 6.59 -9.88 -0.98
N VAL A 309 7.42 -10.72 -1.60
CA VAL A 309 7.14 -12.16 -1.77
C VAL A 309 7.10 -12.85 -0.41
N ALA A 310 8.09 -12.64 0.46
CA ALA A 310 8.15 -13.23 1.80
C ALA A 310 6.92 -12.85 2.66
N GLY A 311 6.49 -11.58 2.63
CA GLY A 311 5.28 -11.13 3.32
C GLY A 311 4.01 -11.80 2.81
N SER A 312 3.89 -11.97 1.48
CA SER A 312 2.75 -12.68 0.87
C SER A 312 2.70 -14.15 1.31
N PHE A 313 3.84 -14.83 1.32
CA PHE A 313 3.97 -16.19 1.85
C PHE A 313 3.63 -16.25 3.33
N GLY A 314 4.05 -15.27 4.12
CA GLY A 314 3.72 -15.17 5.55
C GLY A 314 2.22 -15.08 5.79
N THR A 315 1.53 -14.24 5.04
CA THR A 315 0.07 -14.10 5.11
C THR A 315 -0.64 -15.43 4.79
N PHE A 316 -0.23 -16.10 3.71
CA PHE A 316 -0.79 -17.39 3.32
C PHE A 316 -0.51 -18.48 4.36
N PHE A 317 0.73 -18.59 4.83
CA PHE A 317 1.15 -19.59 5.83
C PHE A 317 0.41 -19.40 7.14
N CYS A 318 0.26 -18.16 7.61
CA CYS A 318 -0.54 -17.86 8.80
C CYS A 318 -1.99 -18.31 8.64
N GLY A 319 -2.62 -18.00 7.50
CA GLY A 319 -4.00 -18.43 7.22
C GLY A 319 -4.15 -19.94 7.28
N TRP A 320 -3.25 -20.68 6.64
CA TRP A 320 -3.23 -22.14 6.66
C TRP A 320 -3.00 -22.71 8.08
N LEU A 321 -2.07 -22.12 8.83
CA LEU A 321 -1.78 -22.55 10.20
C LEU A 321 -2.96 -22.28 11.14
N VAL A 322 -3.58 -21.11 11.02
CA VAL A 322 -4.77 -20.71 11.76
C VAL A 322 -5.93 -21.67 11.47
N GLU A 323 -6.20 -21.98 10.19
CA GLU A 323 -7.25 -22.92 9.79
C GLU A 323 -7.11 -24.26 10.51
N LYS A 324 -5.90 -24.85 10.49
CA LYS A 324 -5.62 -26.13 11.16
C LYS A 324 -5.77 -26.06 12.67
N LEU A 325 -5.29 -24.98 13.29
CA LEU A 325 -5.28 -24.85 14.74
C LEU A 325 -6.64 -24.43 15.31
N THR A 326 -7.45 -23.70 14.56
CA THR A 326 -8.77 -23.20 15.02
C THR A 326 -9.73 -24.32 15.32
N LEU A 327 -9.63 -25.44 14.61
CA LEU A 327 -10.43 -26.65 14.89
C LEU A 327 -10.23 -27.16 16.33
N ARG A 328 -9.02 -27.01 16.88
CA ARG A 328 -8.67 -27.45 18.25
C ARG A 328 -8.64 -26.29 19.25
N TYR A 329 -8.16 -25.15 18.82
CA TYR A 329 -7.97 -23.95 19.66
C TYR A 329 -8.54 -22.73 18.97
N PHE A 330 -9.77 -22.38 19.27
CA PHE A 330 -10.48 -21.27 18.62
C PHE A 330 -9.73 -19.92 18.71
N SER A 331 -9.03 -19.65 19.82
CA SER A 331 -8.25 -18.43 20.00
C SER A 331 -6.97 -18.35 19.15
N SER A 332 -6.62 -19.41 18.41
CA SER A 332 -5.45 -19.44 17.51
C SER A 332 -5.51 -18.35 16.43
N VAL A 333 -6.72 -17.96 16.01
CA VAL A 333 -6.93 -16.84 15.07
C VAL A 333 -6.26 -15.54 15.53
N ALA A 334 -6.12 -15.33 16.84
CA ALA A 334 -5.46 -14.16 17.41
C ALA A 334 -4.04 -14.47 17.92
N TRP A 335 -3.80 -15.67 18.49
CA TRP A 335 -2.51 -15.99 19.11
C TRP A 335 -1.42 -16.33 18.10
N VAL A 336 -1.75 -16.99 16.99
CA VAL A 336 -0.77 -17.27 15.93
C VAL A 336 -0.18 -15.97 15.36
N PRO A 337 -0.98 -14.97 14.95
CA PRO A 337 -0.40 -13.70 14.53
C PRO A 337 0.31 -12.96 15.68
N ALA A 338 -0.13 -13.08 16.94
CA ALA A 338 0.58 -12.48 18.08
C ALA A 338 2.01 -12.99 18.19
N ILE A 339 2.20 -14.31 18.08
CA ILE A 339 3.53 -14.93 18.09
C ILE A 339 4.34 -14.45 16.86
N GLY A 340 3.74 -14.45 15.67
CA GLY A 340 4.42 -13.97 14.46
C GLY A 340 4.93 -12.54 14.61
N VAL A 341 4.06 -11.62 15.03
CA VAL A 341 4.40 -10.20 15.18
C VAL A 341 5.53 -9.99 16.18
N VAL A 342 5.53 -10.67 17.33
CA VAL A 342 6.63 -10.51 18.31
C VAL A 342 7.93 -11.16 17.84
N VAL A 343 7.87 -12.28 17.13
CA VAL A 343 9.04 -12.96 16.55
C VAL A 343 9.66 -12.13 15.43
N ALA A 344 8.89 -11.30 14.72
CA ALA A 344 9.45 -10.41 13.71
C ALA A 344 10.41 -9.35 14.30
N VAL A 345 10.22 -8.94 15.57
CA VAL A 345 11.02 -7.86 16.19
C VAL A 345 12.51 -8.19 16.23
N PRO A 346 12.99 -9.30 16.82
CA PRO A 346 14.41 -9.61 16.86
C PRO A 346 15.00 -9.76 15.46
N PHE A 347 14.27 -10.31 14.49
CA PHE A 347 14.76 -10.41 13.11
C PHE A 347 14.94 -9.04 12.46
N TYR A 348 14.02 -8.10 12.66
CA TYR A 348 14.21 -6.72 12.22
C TYR A 348 15.43 -6.07 12.86
N LEU A 349 15.59 -6.20 14.19
CA LEU A 349 16.71 -5.59 14.90
C LEU A 349 18.05 -6.15 14.43
N ILE A 350 18.15 -7.46 14.23
CA ILE A 350 19.37 -8.08 13.67
C ILE A 350 19.62 -7.54 12.25
N ALA A 351 18.59 -7.50 11.39
CA ALA A 351 18.73 -7.01 10.03
C ALA A 351 19.25 -5.56 9.98
N PHE A 352 18.72 -4.67 10.82
CA PHE A 352 19.08 -3.24 10.78
C PHE A 352 20.47 -2.94 11.39
N HIS A 353 20.99 -3.81 12.25
CA HIS A 353 22.28 -3.62 12.90
C HIS A 353 23.41 -4.47 12.27
N SER A 354 23.08 -5.39 11.37
CA SER A 354 24.09 -6.16 10.66
C SER A 354 24.79 -5.33 9.58
N THR A 355 26.10 -5.50 9.48
CA THR A 355 26.94 -4.94 8.40
C THR A 355 27.03 -5.86 7.19
N ASN A 356 26.69 -7.14 7.35
CA ASN A 356 26.72 -8.15 6.29
C ASN A 356 25.39 -8.13 5.50
N LEU A 357 25.45 -7.78 4.23
CA LEU A 357 24.26 -7.73 3.35
C LEU A 357 23.51 -9.07 3.24
N GLY A 358 24.21 -10.20 3.36
CA GLY A 358 23.58 -11.52 3.36
C GLY A 358 22.71 -11.71 4.61
N GLU A 359 23.21 -11.33 5.78
CA GLU A 359 22.45 -11.38 7.04
C GLU A 359 21.29 -10.39 7.00
N VAL A 360 21.51 -9.14 6.56
CA VAL A 360 20.45 -8.14 6.39
C VAL A 360 19.31 -8.73 5.57
N ARG A 361 19.62 -9.35 4.42
CA ARG A 361 18.63 -9.95 3.53
C ARG A 361 17.84 -11.07 4.22
N ILE A 362 18.54 -12.06 4.79
CA ILE A 362 17.89 -13.22 5.41
C ILE A 362 16.99 -12.79 6.56
N PHE A 363 17.52 -11.99 7.49
CA PHE A 363 16.76 -11.59 8.67
C PHE A 363 15.61 -10.65 8.33
N TRP A 364 15.75 -9.77 7.32
CA TRP A 364 14.63 -8.92 6.88
C TRP A 364 13.51 -9.72 6.19
N LEU A 365 13.87 -10.76 5.40
CA LEU A 365 12.89 -11.68 4.81
C LEU A 365 12.10 -12.44 5.89
N LEU A 366 12.80 -12.96 6.92
CA LEU A 366 12.15 -13.62 8.05
C LEU A 366 11.27 -12.66 8.83
N ALA A 367 11.74 -11.45 9.09
CA ALA A 367 10.96 -10.42 9.75
C ALA A 367 9.68 -10.09 8.98
N ALA A 368 9.76 -9.87 7.68
CA ALA A 368 8.61 -9.61 6.83
C ALA A 368 7.63 -10.80 6.79
N PHE A 369 8.13 -12.02 6.65
CA PHE A 369 7.31 -13.23 6.69
C PHE A 369 6.44 -13.27 7.95
N PHE A 370 7.02 -13.07 9.13
CA PHE A 370 6.28 -13.13 10.40
C PHE A 370 5.41 -11.89 10.66
N HIS A 371 5.86 -10.70 10.25
CA HIS A 371 5.11 -9.46 10.43
C HIS A 371 3.75 -9.50 9.72
N TYR A 372 3.67 -10.11 8.54
CA TYR A 372 2.46 -10.16 7.73
C TYR A 372 1.39 -11.16 8.24
N PHE A 373 1.65 -11.91 9.30
CA PHE A 373 0.71 -12.86 9.90
C PHE A 373 -0.62 -12.21 10.36
N VAL A 374 -0.60 -10.93 10.71
CA VAL A 374 -1.76 -10.23 11.25
C VAL A 374 -2.86 -9.97 10.20
N ILE A 375 -2.51 -9.85 8.92
CA ILE A 375 -3.42 -9.35 7.87
C ILE A 375 -4.67 -10.22 7.75
N GLY A 376 -4.51 -11.54 7.52
CA GLY A 376 -5.66 -12.44 7.34
C GLY A 376 -6.54 -12.53 8.58
N SER A 377 -5.94 -12.56 9.76
CA SER A 377 -6.64 -12.66 11.03
C SER A 377 -7.48 -11.43 11.36
N ALA A 378 -7.03 -10.23 10.96
CA ALA A 378 -7.78 -9.00 11.14
C ALA A 378 -9.14 -9.05 10.43
N TYR A 379 -9.17 -9.51 9.18
CA TYR A 379 -10.41 -9.68 8.43
C TYR A 379 -11.30 -10.80 9.02
N ALA A 380 -10.71 -11.93 9.39
CA ALA A 380 -11.44 -13.05 9.94
C ALA A 380 -12.15 -12.68 11.26
N ILE A 381 -11.46 -12.01 12.18
CA ILE A 381 -12.05 -11.56 13.45
C ILE A 381 -13.03 -10.42 13.19
N GLY A 382 -12.67 -9.43 12.36
CA GLY A 382 -13.53 -8.29 12.05
C GLY A 382 -14.92 -8.70 11.52
N GLN A 383 -15.00 -9.77 10.71
CA GLN A 383 -16.26 -10.29 10.18
C GLN A 383 -16.95 -11.28 11.12
N GLY A 384 -16.18 -12.03 11.91
CA GLY A 384 -16.70 -13.13 12.72
C GLY A 384 -17.40 -12.70 14.02
N VAL A 385 -17.10 -11.50 14.52
CA VAL A 385 -17.66 -11.01 15.80
C VAL A 385 -18.94 -10.20 15.65
N VAL A 386 -19.36 -9.89 14.42
CA VAL A 386 -20.56 -9.11 14.11
C VAL A 386 -21.55 -9.91 13.27
N SER A 387 -22.81 -9.47 13.30
CA SER A 387 -23.87 -10.03 12.46
C SER A 387 -23.56 -9.89 10.97
N SER A 388 -24.11 -10.75 10.13
CA SER A 388 -23.90 -10.71 8.67
C SER A 388 -24.25 -9.35 8.06
N ARG A 389 -25.20 -8.63 8.65
CA ARG A 389 -25.66 -7.30 8.23
C ARG A 389 -24.63 -6.19 8.52
N SER A 390 -23.84 -6.34 9.60
CA SER A 390 -22.85 -5.37 10.07
C SER A 390 -21.44 -5.61 9.54
N ARG A 391 -21.17 -6.73 8.82
CA ARG A 391 -19.82 -7.11 8.36
C ARG A 391 -19.17 -6.05 7.47
N ALA A 392 -19.93 -5.47 6.55
CA ALA A 392 -19.42 -4.43 5.65
C ALA A 392 -18.96 -3.18 6.42
N VAL A 393 -19.76 -2.74 7.41
CA VAL A 393 -19.42 -1.61 8.27
C VAL A 393 -18.21 -1.93 9.14
N ALA A 394 -18.14 -3.15 9.70
CA ALA A 394 -17.00 -3.59 10.49
C ALA A 394 -15.69 -3.54 9.70
N ILE A 395 -15.69 -4.04 8.47
CA ILE A 395 -14.50 -3.98 7.62
C ILE A 395 -14.18 -2.56 7.19
N ALA A 396 -15.17 -1.73 6.89
CA ALA A 396 -14.95 -0.33 6.54
C ALA A 396 -14.29 0.45 7.69
N VAL A 397 -14.78 0.29 8.92
CA VAL A 397 -14.19 0.91 10.12
C VAL A 397 -12.77 0.37 10.38
N LEU A 398 -12.57 -0.94 10.26
CA LEU A 398 -11.25 -1.55 10.39
C LEU A 398 -10.26 -0.94 9.40
N LEU A 399 -10.61 -0.89 8.11
CA LEU A 399 -9.75 -0.36 7.07
C LEU A 399 -9.49 1.14 7.24
N PHE A 400 -10.48 1.91 7.64
CA PHE A 400 -10.30 3.34 7.92
C PHE A 400 -9.25 3.56 9.02
N ILE A 401 -9.34 2.84 10.13
CA ILE A 401 -8.40 2.99 11.24
C ILE A 401 -7.03 2.42 10.87
N VAL A 402 -6.98 1.23 10.31
CA VAL A 402 -5.74 0.49 10.06
C VAL A 402 -4.97 1.08 8.87
N SER A 403 -5.59 1.13 7.70
CA SER A 403 -4.93 1.62 6.48
C SER A 403 -4.99 3.13 6.37
N GLY A 404 -6.13 3.75 6.72
CA GLY A 404 -6.30 5.19 6.67
C GLY A 404 -5.42 5.92 7.69
N LEU A 405 -5.56 5.61 8.98
CA LEU A 405 -4.80 6.29 10.03
C LEU A 405 -3.42 5.66 10.25
N GLY A 406 -3.33 4.33 10.40
CA GLY A 406 -2.09 3.63 10.68
C GLY A 406 -1.11 3.71 9.50
N GLY A 407 -1.59 3.41 8.29
CA GLY A 407 -0.76 3.47 7.07
C GLY A 407 -0.29 4.88 6.73
N SER A 408 -1.06 5.91 7.07
CA SER A 408 -0.66 7.30 6.85
C SER A 408 0.30 7.84 7.93
N ALA A 409 0.03 7.54 9.20
CA ALA A 409 0.84 8.04 10.30
C ALA A 409 2.23 7.40 10.36
N GLY A 410 2.37 6.13 9.93
CA GLY A 410 3.61 5.38 10.01
C GLY A 410 4.81 6.08 9.37
N PRO A 411 4.77 6.41 8.07
CA PRO A 411 5.87 7.10 7.41
C PRO A 411 6.20 8.47 8.04
N TYR A 412 5.20 9.24 8.41
CA TYR A 412 5.40 10.56 9.01
C TYR A 412 6.06 10.48 10.38
N LEU A 413 5.55 9.61 11.26
CA LEU A 413 6.13 9.40 12.59
C LEU A 413 7.58 8.91 12.50
N LEU A 414 7.85 7.97 11.58
CA LEU A 414 9.21 7.49 11.39
C LEU A 414 10.13 8.60 10.89
N GLY A 415 9.68 9.45 9.97
CA GLY A 415 10.46 10.59 9.49
C GLY A 415 10.80 11.57 10.60
N VAL A 416 9.81 11.93 11.45
CA VAL A 416 10.03 12.81 12.61
C VAL A 416 11.00 12.17 13.62
N MET A 417 10.86 10.88 13.90
CA MET A 417 11.79 10.15 14.77
C MET A 417 13.21 10.12 14.18
N SER A 418 13.32 9.89 12.86
CA SER A 418 14.62 9.90 12.16
C SER A 418 15.30 11.25 12.24
N ASP A 419 14.60 12.35 11.97
CA ASP A 419 15.16 13.71 12.07
C ASP A 419 15.59 14.03 13.50
N ALA A 420 14.80 13.65 14.51
CA ALA A 420 15.13 13.86 15.92
C ALA A 420 16.39 13.09 16.35
N LEU A 421 16.50 11.82 15.95
CA LEU A 421 17.68 11.00 16.26
C LEU A 421 18.89 11.42 15.43
N THR A 422 18.71 11.87 14.20
CA THR A 422 19.79 12.48 13.40
C THR A 422 20.34 13.72 14.14
N LEU A 423 19.48 14.59 14.67
CA LEU A 423 19.90 15.74 15.47
C LEU A 423 20.66 15.31 16.73
N TRP A 424 20.22 14.24 17.39
CA TRP A 424 20.93 13.69 18.55
C TRP A 424 22.35 13.21 18.19
N HIS A 425 22.52 12.45 17.10
CA HIS A 425 23.83 12.04 16.60
C HIS A 425 24.71 13.22 16.18
N LEU A 426 24.14 14.27 15.56
CA LEU A 426 24.89 15.47 15.20
C LEU A 426 25.43 16.19 16.43
N ARG A 427 24.62 16.32 17.51
CA ARG A 427 25.03 16.93 18.77
C ARG A 427 26.13 16.15 19.50
N ALA A 428 26.16 14.83 19.31
CA ALA A 428 27.21 13.96 19.87
C ALA A 428 28.55 14.05 19.11
N SER A 429 28.52 14.62 17.88
CA SER A 429 29.71 14.78 17.03
C SER A 429 30.38 16.13 17.31
N SER A 430 31.67 16.13 17.63
CA SER A 430 32.47 17.36 17.82
C SER A 430 32.61 18.21 16.55
N VAL A 431 32.49 17.60 15.38
CA VAL A 431 32.68 18.25 14.06
C VAL A 431 31.38 18.90 13.55
N ALA A 432 30.23 18.38 14.01
CA ALA A 432 28.92 18.79 13.52
C ALA A 432 28.12 19.67 14.49
N VAL A 433 28.77 20.29 15.46
CA VAL A 433 28.15 21.16 16.46
C VAL A 433 27.42 22.31 15.78
N GLY A 434 26.14 22.51 16.12
CA GLY A 434 25.29 23.55 15.54
C GLY A 434 24.62 23.22 14.20
N LEU A 435 24.90 22.07 13.61
CA LEU A 435 24.22 21.61 12.39
C LEU A 435 22.83 21.05 12.71
N SER A 436 21.91 21.23 11.78
CA SER A 436 20.57 20.65 11.80
C SER A 436 20.40 19.63 10.67
N PRO A 437 19.42 18.70 10.76
CA PRO A 437 19.13 17.77 9.66
C PRO A 437 18.86 18.46 8.32
N HIS A 438 18.21 19.62 8.35
CA HIS A 438 17.94 20.43 7.15
C HIS A 438 19.22 20.99 6.52
N LEU A 439 20.13 21.59 7.32
CA LEU A 439 21.42 22.09 6.85
C LEU A 439 22.29 20.96 6.26
N CYS A 440 22.27 19.79 6.89
CA CYS A 440 22.94 18.60 6.39
C CYS A 440 22.45 18.17 5.00
N LYS A 441 21.17 18.34 4.71
CA LYS A 441 20.60 18.01 3.38
C LYS A 441 20.97 19.03 2.31
N MET A 442 21.04 20.31 2.68
CA MET A 442 21.41 21.38 1.75
C MET A 442 22.90 21.40 1.40
N GLN A 443 23.76 20.88 2.26
CA GLN A 443 25.23 20.80 2.11
C GLN A 443 25.92 22.15 1.75
N LEU A 444 25.24 23.25 2.02
CA LEU A 444 25.76 24.60 1.71
C LEU A 444 26.83 24.99 2.73
N ASN A 445 28.03 25.36 2.22
CA ASN A 445 29.16 25.86 3.01
C ASN A 445 29.65 24.89 4.12
N LEU A 446 29.47 23.58 3.94
CA LEU A 446 29.99 22.56 4.85
C LEU A 446 31.37 22.07 4.40
N THR A 447 32.23 21.78 5.38
CA THR A 447 33.50 21.10 5.12
C THR A 447 33.25 19.61 4.85
N ASP A 448 34.21 18.93 4.17
CA ASP A 448 34.10 17.49 3.88
C ASP A 448 33.87 16.66 5.15
N ALA A 449 34.55 17.03 6.25
CA ALA A 449 34.36 16.37 7.55
C ALA A 449 32.93 16.56 8.10
N GLN A 450 32.31 17.73 7.90
CA GLN A 450 30.94 17.99 8.29
C GLN A 450 29.94 17.24 7.40
N ILE A 451 30.21 17.16 6.09
CA ILE A 451 29.37 16.38 5.17
C ILE A 451 29.40 14.91 5.56
N GLN A 452 30.58 14.35 5.87
CA GLN A 452 30.70 12.97 6.34
C GLN A 452 29.97 12.74 7.67
N ALA A 453 30.10 13.66 8.63
CA ALA A 453 29.38 13.60 9.91
C ALA A 453 27.87 13.66 9.71
N CYS A 454 27.37 14.51 8.79
CA CYS A 454 25.97 14.57 8.40
C CYS A 454 25.46 13.26 7.81
N HIS A 455 26.26 12.63 6.94
CA HIS A 455 25.91 11.36 6.31
C HIS A 455 25.77 10.23 7.33
N LEU A 456 26.74 10.11 8.24
CA LEU A 456 26.73 9.12 9.32
C LEU A 456 25.58 9.36 10.28
N ALA A 457 25.36 10.61 10.72
CA ALA A 457 24.26 10.96 11.62
C ALA A 457 22.88 10.64 11.00
N SER A 458 22.69 10.96 9.72
CA SER A 458 21.43 10.65 9.01
C SER A 458 21.22 9.14 8.81
N SER A 459 22.30 8.38 8.61
CA SER A 459 22.21 6.93 8.45
C SER A 459 21.89 6.23 9.77
N TYR A 460 22.58 6.59 10.84
CA TYR A 460 22.33 6.02 12.18
C TYR A 460 21.02 6.52 12.78
N GLY A 461 20.67 7.78 12.58
CA GLY A 461 19.38 8.35 13.03
C GLY A 461 18.20 7.60 12.41
N LEU A 462 18.25 7.30 11.12
CA LEU A 462 17.21 6.51 10.44
C LEU A 462 17.19 5.07 10.95
N ARG A 463 18.34 4.40 11.10
CA ARG A 463 18.44 3.04 11.62
C ARG A 463 17.81 2.93 13.01
N ASP A 464 18.17 3.84 13.90
CA ASP A 464 17.71 3.83 15.28
C ASP A 464 16.21 4.16 15.37
N ALA A 465 15.71 5.08 14.52
CA ALA A 465 14.28 5.39 14.40
C ALA A 465 13.46 4.17 13.96
N ILE A 466 13.90 3.45 12.92
CA ILE A 466 13.23 2.23 12.47
C ILE A 466 13.27 1.15 13.56
N SER A 467 14.40 1.00 14.24
CA SER A 467 14.55 0.04 15.34
C SER A 467 13.59 0.31 16.50
N LEU A 468 13.46 1.58 16.90
CA LEU A 468 12.48 1.98 17.92
C LEU A 468 11.04 1.77 17.45
N MET A 469 10.75 2.11 16.19
CA MET A 469 9.41 1.93 15.63
C MET A 469 8.98 0.47 15.60
N VAL A 470 9.88 -0.45 15.25
CA VAL A 470 9.62 -1.90 15.24
C VAL A 470 9.27 -2.42 16.65
N CYS A 471 9.77 -1.82 17.72
CA CYS A 471 9.41 -2.20 19.09
C CYS A 471 7.90 -1.96 19.40
N ILE A 472 7.18 -1.13 18.61
CA ILE A 472 5.73 -0.95 18.70
C ILE A 472 4.98 -2.26 18.39
N LEU A 473 5.60 -3.21 17.69
CA LEU A 473 5.04 -4.54 17.47
C LEU A 473 4.83 -5.34 18.76
N ILE A 474 5.60 -5.07 19.81
CA ILE A 474 5.48 -5.76 21.10
C ILE A 474 4.11 -5.46 21.76
N PRO A 475 3.73 -4.20 22.03
CA PRO A 475 2.39 -3.91 22.52
C PRO A 475 1.29 -4.33 21.52
N GLY A 476 1.55 -4.32 20.21
CA GLY A 476 0.64 -4.87 19.20
C GLY A 476 0.37 -6.36 19.42
N SER A 477 1.41 -7.15 19.67
CA SER A 477 1.27 -8.57 20.02
C SER A 477 0.46 -8.78 21.32
N LEU A 478 0.69 -7.96 22.35
CA LEU A 478 -0.09 -8.03 23.60
C LEU A 478 -1.59 -7.75 23.34
N CYS A 479 -1.91 -6.80 22.49
CA CYS A 479 -3.29 -6.53 22.07
C CYS A 479 -3.92 -7.75 21.39
N LEU A 480 -3.19 -8.49 20.55
CA LEU A 480 -3.66 -9.75 19.94
C LEU A 480 -3.90 -10.84 20.98
N VAL A 481 -3.03 -10.97 21.97
CA VAL A 481 -3.22 -11.93 23.08
C VAL A 481 -4.50 -11.60 23.86
N ILE A 482 -4.71 -10.33 24.19
CA ILE A 482 -5.93 -9.88 24.88
C ILE A 482 -7.17 -10.12 24.02
N CYS A 483 -7.09 -9.84 22.72
CA CYS A 483 -8.13 -10.15 21.73
C CYS A 483 -8.51 -11.63 21.81
N GLY A 484 -7.54 -12.55 21.74
CA GLY A 484 -7.78 -13.99 21.79
C GLY A 484 -8.48 -14.46 23.06
N ARG A 485 -8.18 -13.84 24.23
CA ARG A 485 -8.87 -14.11 25.50
C ARG A 485 -10.33 -13.67 25.49
N LYS A 486 -10.67 -12.58 24.77
CA LYS A 486 -12.03 -12.03 24.70
C LYS A 486 -12.84 -12.64 23.55
N LEU A 487 -12.18 -13.20 22.55
CA LEU A 487 -12.77 -13.67 21.30
C LEU A 487 -13.90 -14.69 21.49
N LYS A 488 -13.72 -15.65 22.41
CA LYS A 488 -14.73 -16.67 22.71
C LYS A 488 -16.08 -16.09 23.16
N LYS A 489 -16.06 -14.93 23.83
CA LYS A 489 -17.26 -14.25 24.33
C LYS A 489 -17.98 -13.47 23.24
N ASP A 490 -17.21 -12.88 22.31
CA ASP A 490 -17.74 -11.93 21.32
C ASP A 490 -18.15 -12.61 20.00
N TYR A 491 -17.70 -13.83 19.73
CA TYR A 491 -17.91 -14.52 18.45
C TYR A 491 -19.33 -15.10 18.33
N LEU A 492 -19.98 -14.84 17.18
CA LEU A 492 -21.39 -15.17 16.96
C LEU A 492 -21.68 -16.60 16.50
N LEU A 493 -20.65 -17.41 16.19
CA LEU A 493 -20.81 -18.79 15.69
C LEU A 493 -21.04 -19.84 16.80
N ARG A 494 -21.54 -19.47 17.97
CA ARG A 494 -21.86 -20.39 19.08
C ARG A 494 -23.35 -20.49 19.37
N THR A 495 -24.15 -20.67 18.34
CA THR A 495 -25.51 -21.22 18.48
C THR A 495 -25.78 -22.19 17.36
#